data_1fc1254862056426cd1cbf2edb533494
#
_entry.id   1fc1254862056426cd1cbf2edb533494
#
_cell.length_a   1.000
_cell.length_b   1.000
_cell.length_c   1.000
_cell.angle_alpha   90.00
_cell.angle_beta   90.00
_cell.angle_gamma   90.00
#
_symmetry.space_group_name_H-M   'P 1'
#
loop_
_entity.id
_entity.type
_entity.pdbx_description
1 polymer ?
#
loop_
_entity_poly.entity_id
_entity_poly.type
_entity_poly.pdbx_seq_one_letter_code
_entity_poly.pdbx_strand_id
1 'polypeptide(L)'
;MKKIYLLLAAVVLVSWGVTGHRTVGKIADAHLSPNARAGVRDLLGSETLSDVSTWADEIRGQEKYRQTGPWHYINLPLGLNYDQFKTRVENMLESNVYSALGQQMQLITDKSASREQKIEALKFVVHFVGDLHQSMHVSRAEDKGGNTVQLNYEGQGTNLHSLWDSKLIEHTGLDYQQLAEKCDHATPAQVRQWQSDPIVKWMWESYEITSRLYAEVDTMSSRSIGQDYYTAHWPIIQQRLEQAGIRLAGVLNVLFKNGAVTVGASRAAGAGELQSAGASQSAGASQSAAAPTRIDIKDAASHANENVVVSAKVYGYKALEGMTLVNLGAAYPDQLMTVVLRGDAVAIAAGLDGATIRVTGKIELYRGKPEIVVKDPKMITKE
;
A
#
# COMPACT_ATOMS: atom_id res chain seq x y z
N MET A 1 -45.12 -4.71 23.35
CA MET A 1 -43.63 -4.63 23.38
C MET A 1 -43.15 -4.26 21.97
N LYS A 2 -42.78 -2.99 21.75
CA LYS A 2 -42.30 -2.52 20.46
C LYS A 2 -40.81 -2.89 20.34
N LYS A 3 -40.45 -3.77 19.38
CA LYS A 3 -39.05 -4.09 19.06
C LYS A 3 -38.45 -2.89 18.35
N ILE A 4 -37.56 -2.18 19.04
CA ILE A 4 -36.72 -1.14 18.45
C ILE A 4 -35.60 -1.88 17.68
N TYR A 5 -35.67 -1.87 16.35
CA TYR A 5 -34.55 -2.28 15.48
C TYR A 5 -33.56 -1.14 15.48
N LEU A 6 -32.43 -1.29 16.20
CA LEU A 6 -31.25 -0.46 15.99
C LEU A 6 -30.71 -0.80 14.60
N LEU A 7 -30.96 0.08 13.63
CA LEU A 7 -30.18 0.08 12.40
C LEU A 7 -28.78 0.56 12.78
N LEU A 8 -27.82 -0.37 12.89
CA LEU A 8 -26.41 -0.02 12.82
C LEU A 8 -26.16 0.47 11.39
N ALA A 9 -26.14 1.79 11.21
CA ALA A 9 -25.56 2.38 10.02
C ALA A 9 -24.07 2.04 10.02
N ALA A 10 -23.67 1.09 9.18
CA ALA A 10 -22.28 0.89 8.86
C ALA A 10 -21.78 2.21 8.23
N VAL A 11 -20.97 2.96 8.96
CA VAL A 11 -20.25 4.11 8.40
C VAL A 11 -19.25 3.53 7.42
N VAL A 12 -19.61 3.55 6.15
CA VAL A 12 -18.70 3.24 5.06
C VAL A 12 -17.74 4.42 5.01
N LEU A 13 -16.51 4.20 5.50
CA LEU A 13 -15.41 5.14 5.32
C LEU A 13 -15.03 5.09 3.84
N VAL A 14 -15.53 6.03 3.06
CA VAL A 14 -15.20 6.19 1.64
C VAL A 14 -14.06 7.21 1.58
N SER A 15 -12.93 6.81 1.05
CA SER A 15 -11.76 7.65 0.81
C SER A 15 -11.95 8.51 -0.43
N TRP A 16 -11.57 9.78 -0.44
CA TRP A 16 -11.79 10.78 -1.52
C TRP A 16 -13.20 10.76 -2.15
N GLY A 17 -14.13 10.00 -1.59
CA GLY A 17 -15.40 9.70 -2.21
C GLY A 17 -15.25 9.11 -3.62
N VAL A 18 -16.33 8.60 -4.18
CA VAL A 18 -16.32 8.02 -5.54
C VAL A 18 -15.83 9.06 -6.57
N THR A 19 -16.30 10.30 -6.48
CA THR A 19 -16.00 11.36 -7.45
C THR A 19 -14.53 11.74 -7.43
N GLY A 20 -13.91 11.88 -6.26
CA GLY A 20 -12.50 12.27 -6.14
C GLY A 20 -11.55 11.21 -6.71
N HIS A 21 -11.72 9.92 -6.34
CA HIS A 21 -10.91 8.83 -6.89
C HIS A 21 -11.05 8.71 -8.42
N ARG A 22 -12.27 8.83 -8.94
CA ARG A 22 -12.50 8.80 -10.39
C ARG A 22 -11.85 9.98 -11.09
N THR A 23 -11.84 11.16 -10.48
CA THR A 23 -11.14 12.35 -10.97
C THR A 23 -9.64 12.11 -11.06
N VAL A 24 -9.02 11.55 -10.00
CA VAL A 24 -7.59 11.18 -10.00
C VAL A 24 -7.27 10.21 -11.13
N GLY A 25 -8.08 9.15 -11.31
CA GLY A 25 -7.93 8.20 -12.41
C GLY A 25 -8.03 8.89 -13.78
N LYS A 26 -8.97 9.83 -13.95
CA LYS A 26 -9.18 10.56 -15.20
C LYS A 26 -8.02 11.47 -15.56
N ILE A 27 -7.50 12.21 -14.59
CA ILE A 27 -6.29 13.04 -14.79
C ILE A 27 -5.09 12.14 -15.13
N ALA A 28 -4.92 11.02 -14.42
CA ALA A 28 -3.82 10.10 -14.69
C ALA A 28 -3.86 9.56 -16.12
N ASP A 29 -5.03 9.18 -16.62
CA ASP A 29 -5.20 8.71 -18.00
C ASP A 29 -4.70 9.74 -19.05
N ALA A 30 -4.84 11.04 -18.80
CA ALA A 30 -4.37 12.08 -19.69
C ALA A 30 -2.83 12.16 -19.76
N HIS A 31 -2.15 11.82 -18.66
CA HIS A 31 -0.69 11.93 -18.50
C HIS A 31 0.08 10.61 -18.69
N LEU A 32 -0.59 9.51 -19.09
CA LEU A 32 0.07 8.24 -19.39
C LEU A 32 0.92 8.32 -20.66
N SER A 33 2.14 7.81 -20.58
CA SER A 33 2.96 7.54 -21.77
C SER A 33 2.29 6.45 -22.65
N PRO A 34 2.66 6.34 -23.95
CA PRO A 34 2.14 5.29 -24.82
C PRO A 34 2.36 3.88 -24.24
N ASN A 35 3.54 3.62 -23.67
CA ASN A 35 3.87 2.33 -23.07
C ASN A 35 3.03 2.05 -21.82
N ALA A 36 2.86 3.03 -20.94
CA ALA A 36 2.02 2.88 -19.75
C ALA A 36 0.56 2.65 -20.12
N ARG A 37 0.04 3.38 -21.10
CA ARG A 37 -1.31 3.18 -21.62
C ARG A 37 -1.52 1.76 -22.18
N ALA A 38 -0.52 1.23 -22.90
CA ALA A 38 -0.55 -0.14 -23.40
C ALA A 38 -0.51 -1.17 -22.26
N GLY A 39 0.34 -0.97 -21.25
CA GLY A 39 0.44 -1.86 -20.09
C GLY A 39 -0.81 -1.87 -19.22
N VAL A 40 -1.39 -0.69 -18.96
CA VAL A 40 -2.65 -0.56 -18.23
C VAL A 40 -3.79 -1.26 -18.99
N ARG A 41 -3.91 -1.02 -20.30
CA ARG A 41 -4.92 -1.68 -21.16
C ARG A 41 -4.72 -3.19 -21.20
N ASP A 42 -3.48 -3.66 -21.24
CA ASP A 42 -3.21 -5.11 -21.21
C ASP A 42 -3.77 -5.73 -19.93
N LEU A 43 -3.60 -5.11 -18.76
CA LEU A 43 -4.10 -5.65 -17.49
C LEU A 43 -5.62 -5.44 -17.30
N LEU A 44 -6.13 -4.24 -17.54
CA LEU A 44 -7.51 -3.86 -17.21
C LEU A 44 -8.51 -4.15 -18.35
N GLY A 45 -8.04 -4.42 -19.59
CA GLY A 45 -8.92 -4.62 -20.74
C GLY A 45 -9.66 -3.34 -21.12
N SER A 46 -10.96 -3.33 -20.99
CA SER A 46 -11.83 -2.18 -21.31
C SER A 46 -12.04 -1.21 -20.13
N GLU A 47 -11.67 -1.61 -18.90
CA GLU A 47 -11.79 -0.73 -17.73
C GLU A 47 -10.75 0.41 -17.80
N THR A 48 -11.15 1.63 -17.43
CA THR A 48 -10.27 2.79 -17.32
C THR A 48 -9.71 2.90 -15.90
N LEU A 49 -8.68 3.75 -15.71
CA LEU A 49 -8.18 4.05 -14.34
C LEU A 49 -9.30 4.63 -13.46
N SER A 50 -10.21 5.44 -14.03
CA SER A 50 -11.37 5.97 -13.31
C SER A 50 -12.36 4.88 -12.87
N ASP A 51 -12.56 3.84 -13.69
CA ASP A 51 -13.51 2.77 -13.36
C ASP A 51 -13.01 1.91 -12.20
N VAL A 52 -11.70 1.68 -12.12
CA VAL A 52 -11.10 0.83 -11.08
C VAL A 52 -10.66 1.58 -9.83
N SER A 53 -10.73 2.91 -9.84
CA SER A 53 -10.19 3.76 -8.77
C SER A 53 -10.89 3.58 -7.42
N THR A 54 -12.13 3.13 -7.40
CA THR A 54 -12.94 2.89 -6.18
C THR A 54 -12.94 1.43 -5.73
N TRP A 55 -12.39 0.54 -6.56
CA TRP A 55 -12.47 -0.90 -6.33
C TRP A 55 -11.92 -1.34 -4.96
N ALA A 56 -10.84 -0.75 -4.48
CA ALA A 56 -10.23 -1.12 -3.19
C ALA A 56 -11.18 -0.86 -2.00
N ASP A 57 -11.96 0.21 -2.04
CA ASP A 57 -13.00 0.49 -1.04
C ASP A 57 -14.20 -0.46 -1.17
N GLU A 58 -14.63 -0.77 -2.38
CA GLU A 58 -15.77 -1.65 -2.65
C GLU A 58 -15.55 -3.07 -2.13
N ILE A 59 -14.30 -3.56 -2.20
CA ILE A 59 -13.97 -4.93 -1.78
C ILE A 59 -13.60 -5.05 -0.29
N ARG A 60 -13.33 -3.95 0.40
CA ARG A 60 -12.83 -3.92 1.78
C ARG A 60 -13.70 -4.67 2.78
N GLY A 61 -15.00 -4.72 2.54
CA GLY A 61 -15.96 -5.47 3.37
C GLY A 61 -15.95 -6.98 3.17
N GLN A 62 -15.30 -7.48 2.12
CA GLN A 62 -15.22 -8.91 1.82
C GLN A 62 -14.16 -9.59 2.69
N GLU A 63 -14.43 -10.84 3.13
CA GLU A 63 -13.54 -11.61 4.00
C GLU A 63 -12.11 -11.72 3.44
N LYS A 64 -11.97 -11.99 2.13
CA LYS A 64 -10.68 -12.09 1.43
C LYS A 64 -9.81 -10.84 1.59
N TYR A 65 -10.43 -9.66 1.75
CA TYR A 65 -9.72 -8.37 1.74
C TYR A 65 -9.79 -7.63 3.09
N ARG A 66 -10.30 -8.26 4.14
CA ARG A 66 -10.42 -7.64 5.47
C ARG A 66 -9.11 -7.05 5.98
N GLN A 67 -7.97 -7.71 5.69
CA GLN A 67 -6.64 -7.25 6.07
C GLN A 67 -6.20 -5.96 5.35
N THR A 68 -6.87 -5.54 4.28
CA THR A 68 -6.51 -4.34 3.52
C THR A 68 -7.04 -3.05 4.16
N GLY A 69 -7.90 -3.14 5.18
CA GLY A 69 -8.44 -1.96 5.85
C GLY A 69 -7.39 -0.93 6.26
N PRO A 70 -6.29 -1.30 6.95
CA PRO A 70 -5.22 -0.37 7.31
C PRO A 70 -4.39 0.15 6.13
N TRP A 71 -4.53 -0.41 4.93
CA TRP A 71 -3.74 -0.02 3.76
C TRP A 71 -4.14 1.32 3.16
N HIS A 72 -5.28 1.87 3.58
CA HIS A 72 -5.84 3.12 3.04
C HIS A 72 -5.31 4.39 3.71
N TYR A 73 -4.64 4.28 4.86
CA TYR A 73 -4.20 5.43 5.65
C TYR A 73 -2.90 5.16 6.42
N ILE A 74 -2.37 6.21 7.00
CA ILE A 74 -1.29 6.14 7.99
C ILE A 74 -1.60 7.09 9.15
N ASN A 75 -1.39 6.61 10.37
CA ASN A 75 -1.57 7.41 11.58
C ASN A 75 -0.21 7.79 12.18
N LEU A 76 -0.02 9.09 12.35
CA LEU A 76 1.21 9.70 12.85
C LEU A 76 0.84 10.78 13.90
N PRO A 77 1.65 10.99 14.96
CA PRO A 77 1.44 12.11 15.84
C PRO A 77 1.62 13.42 15.07
N LEU A 78 0.86 14.45 15.43
CA LEU A 78 1.05 15.80 14.88
C LEU A 78 2.31 16.46 15.47
N GLY A 79 2.79 17.53 14.81
CA GLY A 79 3.94 18.31 15.28
C GLY A 79 5.31 17.76 14.89
N LEU A 80 5.39 16.75 14.03
CA LEU A 80 6.66 16.27 13.47
C LEU A 80 7.23 17.28 12.47
N ASN A 81 8.55 17.45 12.46
CA ASN A 81 9.24 18.04 11.32
C ASN A 81 9.44 16.99 10.20
N TYR A 82 9.91 17.42 9.02
CA TYR A 82 10.05 16.54 7.85
C TYR A 82 10.92 15.31 8.11
N ASP A 83 12.07 15.47 8.78
CA ASP A 83 13.00 14.36 9.02
C ASP A 83 12.41 13.34 9.99
N GLN A 84 11.73 13.82 11.05
CA GLN A 84 11.02 12.97 12.00
C GLN A 84 9.86 12.23 11.32
N PHE A 85 9.10 12.94 10.49
CA PHE A 85 8.00 12.37 9.70
C PHE A 85 8.52 11.28 8.78
N LYS A 86 9.52 11.59 7.95
CA LYS A 86 10.15 10.65 7.02
C LYS A 86 10.66 9.40 7.75
N THR A 87 11.43 9.59 8.81
CA THR A 87 11.97 8.49 9.62
C THR A 87 10.85 7.60 10.16
N ARG A 88 9.75 8.19 10.62
CA ARG A 88 8.62 7.44 11.14
C ARG A 88 7.87 6.66 10.06
N VAL A 89 7.60 7.28 8.92
CA VAL A 89 6.94 6.63 7.78
C VAL A 89 7.77 5.44 7.28
N GLU A 90 9.06 5.66 7.06
CA GLU A 90 9.98 4.65 6.51
C GLU A 90 10.25 3.47 7.47
N ASN A 91 10.14 3.70 8.80
CA ASN A 91 10.39 2.68 9.81
C ASN A 91 9.11 2.12 10.47
N MET A 92 7.91 2.52 10.02
CA MET A 92 6.66 1.99 10.56
C MET A 92 6.49 0.52 10.18
N LEU A 93 6.32 -0.34 11.20
CA LEU A 93 6.18 -1.79 11.00
C LEU A 93 4.74 -2.19 10.66
N GLU A 94 3.77 -1.44 11.16
CA GLU A 94 2.35 -1.67 10.91
C GLU A 94 2.04 -1.42 9.43
N SER A 95 1.19 -2.29 8.86
CA SER A 95 0.68 -2.09 7.49
C SER A 95 -0.04 -0.75 7.38
N ASN A 96 0.29 0.01 6.38
CA ASN A 96 -0.26 1.34 6.11
C ASN A 96 -0.21 1.63 4.62
N VAL A 97 -0.75 2.75 4.18
CA VAL A 97 -0.83 3.12 2.76
C VAL A 97 0.54 3.22 2.07
N TYR A 98 1.58 3.66 2.79
CA TYR A 98 2.95 3.74 2.23
C TYR A 98 3.53 2.36 1.94
N SER A 99 3.48 1.46 2.93
CA SER A 99 4.00 0.10 2.79
C SER A 99 3.18 -0.71 1.79
N ALA A 100 1.84 -0.56 1.79
CA ALA A 100 0.95 -1.23 0.87
C ALA A 100 1.20 -0.78 -0.59
N LEU A 101 1.29 0.53 -0.84
CA LEU A 101 1.59 1.05 -2.18
C LEU A 101 2.90 0.49 -2.71
N GLY A 102 3.97 0.48 -1.91
CA GLY A 102 5.26 -0.09 -2.32
C GLY A 102 5.16 -1.58 -2.67
N GLN A 103 4.44 -2.38 -1.87
CA GLN A 103 4.22 -3.81 -2.12
C GLN A 103 3.44 -4.04 -3.43
N GLN A 104 2.37 -3.28 -3.67
CA GLN A 104 1.56 -3.42 -4.89
C GLN A 104 2.36 -3.01 -6.13
N MET A 105 3.16 -1.95 -6.06
CA MET A 105 4.05 -1.55 -7.17
C MET A 105 5.06 -2.65 -7.52
N GLN A 106 5.64 -3.31 -6.51
CA GLN A 106 6.54 -4.44 -6.72
C GLN A 106 5.82 -5.62 -7.37
N LEU A 107 4.60 -5.94 -6.91
CA LEU A 107 3.82 -7.06 -7.43
C LEU A 107 3.47 -6.90 -8.92
N ILE A 108 3.20 -5.68 -9.40
CA ILE A 108 2.97 -5.41 -10.83
C ILE A 108 4.17 -5.83 -11.68
N THR A 109 5.39 -5.60 -11.19
CA THR A 109 6.63 -5.90 -11.94
C THR A 109 7.20 -7.29 -11.67
N ASP A 110 6.67 -8.01 -10.69
CA ASP A 110 7.11 -9.37 -10.35
C ASP A 110 6.76 -10.36 -11.46
N LYS A 111 7.79 -11.01 -12.02
CA LYS A 111 7.61 -12.01 -13.10
C LYS A 111 6.91 -13.29 -12.63
N SER A 112 6.94 -13.58 -11.33
CA SER A 112 6.30 -14.77 -10.74
C SER A 112 4.83 -14.53 -10.39
N ALA A 113 4.38 -13.28 -10.33
CA ALA A 113 2.99 -12.95 -10.01
C ALA A 113 2.04 -13.31 -11.16
N SER A 114 0.88 -13.87 -10.81
CA SER A 114 -0.17 -14.16 -11.78
C SER A 114 -0.76 -12.88 -12.38
N ARG A 115 -1.47 -13.02 -13.51
CA ARG A 115 -2.16 -11.89 -14.14
C ARG A 115 -3.19 -11.27 -13.19
N GLU A 116 -3.94 -12.09 -12.49
CA GLU A 116 -4.97 -11.67 -11.53
C GLU A 116 -4.35 -10.87 -10.38
N GLN A 117 -3.23 -11.33 -9.83
CA GLN A 117 -2.50 -10.60 -8.80
C GLN A 117 -2.01 -9.23 -9.29
N LYS A 118 -1.54 -9.13 -10.53
CA LYS A 118 -1.12 -7.86 -11.13
C LYS A 118 -2.28 -6.92 -11.38
N ILE A 119 -3.45 -7.44 -11.77
CA ILE A 119 -4.69 -6.65 -11.94
C ILE A 119 -5.14 -6.09 -10.58
N GLU A 120 -5.23 -6.94 -9.54
CA GLU A 120 -5.57 -6.47 -8.19
C GLU A 120 -4.54 -5.43 -7.70
N ALA A 121 -3.25 -5.68 -7.90
CA ALA A 121 -2.19 -4.76 -7.51
C ALA A 121 -2.29 -3.41 -8.23
N LEU A 122 -2.59 -3.41 -9.52
CA LEU A 122 -2.81 -2.18 -10.28
C LEU A 122 -4.00 -1.39 -9.73
N LYS A 123 -5.13 -2.06 -9.45
CA LYS A 123 -6.32 -1.43 -8.84
C LYS A 123 -6.01 -0.82 -7.47
N PHE A 124 -5.22 -1.50 -6.63
CA PHE A 124 -4.73 -0.94 -5.38
C PHE A 124 -3.80 0.27 -5.57
N VAL A 125 -2.86 0.21 -6.52
CA VAL A 125 -1.96 1.36 -6.80
C VAL A 125 -2.76 2.58 -7.22
N VAL A 126 -3.75 2.41 -8.10
CA VAL A 126 -4.62 3.51 -8.57
C VAL A 126 -5.34 4.16 -7.39
N HIS A 127 -5.88 3.37 -6.47
CA HIS A 127 -6.60 3.84 -5.30
C HIS A 127 -5.67 4.51 -4.27
N PHE A 128 -4.59 3.84 -3.87
CA PHE A 128 -3.71 4.31 -2.79
C PHE A 128 -2.95 5.60 -3.14
N VAL A 129 -2.66 5.84 -4.41
CA VAL A 129 -2.11 7.15 -4.80
C VAL A 129 -3.14 8.26 -4.54
N GLY A 130 -4.42 8.01 -4.75
CA GLY A 130 -5.49 8.92 -4.33
C GLY A 130 -5.48 9.13 -2.81
N ASP A 131 -5.48 8.05 -2.02
CA ASP A 131 -5.49 8.08 -0.56
C ASP A 131 -4.33 8.91 0.02
N LEU A 132 -3.12 8.76 -0.52
CA LEU A 132 -1.95 9.53 -0.07
C LEU A 132 -2.09 11.03 -0.27
N HIS A 133 -2.94 11.47 -1.19
CA HIS A 133 -3.18 12.88 -1.48
C HIS A 133 -4.40 13.44 -0.73
N GLN A 134 -5.23 12.58 -0.15
CA GLN A 134 -6.28 12.98 0.77
C GLN A 134 -5.68 13.23 2.15
N SER A 135 -5.77 14.48 2.62
CA SER A 135 -5.03 14.93 3.80
C SER A 135 -5.38 14.13 5.06
N MET A 136 -6.67 13.79 5.27
CA MET A 136 -7.10 13.07 6.47
C MET A 136 -6.68 11.58 6.47
N HIS A 137 -6.16 11.04 5.36
CA HIS A 137 -5.55 9.71 5.30
C HIS A 137 -4.10 9.67 5.79
N VAL A 138 -3.45 10.85 5.93
CA VAL A 138 -2.14 11.01 6.57
C VAL A 138 -2.34 11.83 7.84
N SER A 139 -2.87 11.18 8.89
CA SER A 139 -3.46 11.86 10.02
C SER A 139 -3.10 11.18 11.36
N ARG A 140 -3.86 11.44 12.42
CA ARG A 140 -3.61 10.92 13.76
C ARG A 140 -4.60 9.81 14.16
N ALA A 141 -4.19 8.95 15.09
CA ALA A 141 -4.98 7.79 15.52
C ALA A 141 -6.11 8.15 16.50
N GLU A 142 -5.92 9.19 17.31
CA GLU A 142 -6.74 9.53 18.49
C GLU A 142 -8.20 9.78 18.12
N ASP A 143 -8.44 10.31 16.93
CA ASP A 143 -9.78 10.59 16.42
C ASP A 143 -10.08 9.84 15.10
N LYS A 144 -9.30 8.78 14.83
CA LYS A 144 -9.44 7.96 13.63
C LYS A 144 -9.33 8.78 12.34
N GLY A 145 -8.31 9.64 12.26
CA GLY A 145 -8.12 10.51 11.11
C GLY A 145 -9.25 11.53 10.92
N GLY A 146 -9.74 12.14 12.00
CA GLY A 146 -10.80 13.15 11.95
C GLY A 146 -12.23 12.59 11.90
N ASN A 147 -12.42 11.27 11.92
CA ASN A 147 -13.76 10.67 11.86
C ASN A 147 -14.60 10.95 13.10
N THR A 148 -14.00 11.21 14.25
CA THR A 148 -14.74 11.58 15.48
C THR A 148 -14.82 13.09 15.70
N VAL A 149 -14.19 13.91 14.86
CA VAL A 149 -14.27 15.37 14.91
C VAL A 149 -15.54 15.84 14.21
N GLN A 150 -16.60 16.04 15.00
CA GLN A 150 -17.94 16.38 14.47
C GLN A 150 -18.02 17.85 14.04
N LEU A 151 -18.60 18.06 12.88
CA LEU A 151 -18.85 19.36 12.24
C LEU A 151 -20.30 19.40 11.73
N ASN A 152 -20.78 20.60 11.45
CA ASN A 152 -22.00 20.83 10.69
C ASN A 152 -21.62 21.63 9.43
N TYR A 153 -21.82 21.04 8.25
CA TYR A 153 -21.54 21.68 6.97
C TYR A 153 -22.86 22.01 6.27
N GLU A 154 -23.13 23.29 6.06
CA GLU A 154 -24.35 23.78 5.41
C GLU A 154 -25.65 23.22 6.07
N GLY A 155 -25.68 23.18 7.39
CA GLY A 155 -26.83 22.66 8.14
C GLY A 155 -26.90 21.13 8.28
N GLN A 156 -25.95 20.40 7.68
CA GLN A 156 -25.90 18.94 7.75
C GLN A 156 -24.75 18.45 8.64
N GLY A 157 -25.03 17.49 9.51
CA GLY A 157 -24.02 16.86 10.35
C GLY A 157 -23.02 16.07 9.52
N THR A 158 -21.73 16.24 9.81
CA THR A 158 -20.61 15.50 9.19
C THR A 158 -19.46 15.39 10.18
N ASN A 159 -18.33 14.85 9.75
CA ASN A 159 -17.08 14.88 10.48
C ASN A 159 -15.97 15.43 9.60
N LEU A 160 -14.83 15.79 10.20
CA LEU A 160 -13.71 16.39 9.49
C LEU A 160 -13.19 15.51 8.35
N HIS A 161 -13.11 14.20 8.57
CA HIS A 161 -12.70 13.23 7.55
C HIS A 161 -13.66 13.24 6.35
N SER A 162 -14.94 12.99 6.57
CA SER A 162 -15.95 12.95 5.50
C SER A 162 -16.14 14.30 4.80
N LEU A 163 -15.91 15.40 5.50
CA LEU A 163 -15.93 16.73 4.90
C LEU A 163 -14.89 16.84 3.79
N TRP A 164 -13.64 16.44 4.07
CA TRP A 164 -12.52 16.50 3.14
C TRP A 164 -12.54 15.39 2.10
N ASP A 165 -13.09 14.25 2.45
CA ASP A 165 -13.22 13.11 1.54
C ASP A 165 -14.25 13.33 0.44
N SER A 166 -15.40 13.90 0.81
CA SER A 166 -16.54 13.88 -0.08
C SER A 166 -17.24 15.23 -0.17
N LYS A 167 -17.61 15.84 0.98
CA LYS A 167 -18.57 16.94 0.98
C LYS A 167 -18.09 18.18 0.25
N LEU A 168 -16.81 18.55 0.36
CA LEU A 168 -16.24 19.68 -0.36
C LEU A 168 -16.11 19.41 -1.86
N ILE A 169 -15.95 18.17 -2.29
CA ILE A 169 -15.95 17.78 -3.70
C ILE A 169 -17.38 17.78 -4.25
N GLU A 170 -18.32 17.16 -3.53
CA GLU A 170 -19.74 17.09 -3.88
C GLU A 170 -20.36 18.51 -3.99
N HIS A 171 -19.89 19.46 -3.19
CA HIS A 171 -20.32 20.87 -3.24
C HIS A 171 -20.12 21.51 -4.61
N THR A 172 -19.15 21.05 -5.41
CA THR A 172 -18.94 21.55 -6.76
C THR A 172 -20.11 21.26 -7.72
N GLY A 173 -20.92 20.22 -7.44
CA GLY A 173 -21.96 19.72 -8.32
C GLY A 173 -21.44 19.14 -9.65
N LEU A 174 -20.11 18.99 -9.81
CA LEU A 174 -19.48 18.46 -11.02
C LEU A 174 -19.35 16.94 -10.96
N ASP A 175 -19.50 16.28 -12.11
CA ASP A 175 -19.06 14.90 -12.26
C ASP A 175 -17.53 14.80 -12.33
N TYR A 176 -16.98 13.58 -12.25
CA TYR A 176 -15.53 13.35 -12.21
C TYR A 176 -14.81 13.78 -13.51
N GLN A 177 -15.49 13.78 -14.66
CA GLN A 177 -14.92 14.20 -15.94
C GLN A 177 -14.78 15.71 -15.99
N GLN A 178 -15.86 16.43 -15.67
CA GLN A 178 -15.87 17.87 -15.54
C GLN A 178 -14.88 18.37 -14.48
N LEU A 179 -14.78 17.62 -13.37
CA LEU A 179 -13.86 17.95 -12.29
C LEU A 179 -12.39 17.74 -12.71
N ALA A 180 -12.09 16.68 -13.46
CA ALA A 180 -10.76 16.48 -14.01
C ALA A 180 -10.36 17.60 -14.98
N GLU A 181 -11.25 17.99 -15.89
CA GLU A 181 -11.01 19.14 -16.79
C GLU A 181 -10.77 20.45 -16.03
N LYS A 182 -11.50 20.63 -14.92
CA LYS A 182 -11.36 21.84 -14.07
C LYS A 182 -10.09 21.82 -13.21
N CYS A 183 -9.50 20.67 -12.94
CA CYS A 183 -8.33 20.52 -12.07
C CYS A 183 -7.02 20.40 -12.85
N ASP A 184 -7.02 19.81 -14.05
CA ASP A 184 -5.81 19.46 -14.81
C ASP A 184 -5.25 20.63 -15.60
N HIS A 185 -4.52 21.50 -14.92
CA HIS A 185 -3.91 22.72 -15.49
C HIS A 185 -2.42 22.86 -15.25
N ALA A 186 -1.75 21.77 -14.75
CA ALA A 186 -0.34 21.81 -14.44
C ALA A 186 0.52 22.13 -15.67
N THR A 187 1.44 23.03 -15.48
CA THR A 187 2.45 23.32 -16.50
C THR A 187 3.37 22.11 -16.70
N PRO A 188 4.01 21.97 -17.88
CA PRO A 188 4.97 20.90 -18.11
C PRO A 188 6.11 20.83 -17.08
N ALA A 189 6.48 21.96 -16.48
CA ALA A 189 7.47 22.01 -15.41
C ALA A 189 6.92 21.39 -14.10
N GLN A 190 5.69 21.71 -13.72
CA GLN A 190 5.02 21.12 -12.56
C GLN A 190 4.81 19.60 -12.74
N VAL A 191 4.36 19.17 -13.93
CA VAL A 191 4.22 17.75 -14.25
C VAL A 191 5.54 17.00 -14.01
N ARG A 192 6.64 17.49 -14.59
CA ARG A 192 7.96 16.87 -14.38
C ARG A 192 8.37 16.86 -12.91
N GLN A 193 8.17 17.97 -12.21
CA GLN A 193 8.50 18.09 -10.78
C GLN A 193 7.71 17.07 -9.95
N TRP A 194 6.38 17.03 -10.10
CA TRP A 194 5.52 16.17 -9.30
C TRP A 194 5.76 14.68 -9.59
N GLN A 195 6.02 14.32 -10.85
CA GLN A 195 6.37 12.93 -11.19
C GLN A 195 7.75 12.51 -10.66
N SER A 196 8.66 13.45 -10.38
CA SER A 196 9.99 13.17 -9.82
C SER A 196 10.01 13.17 -8.29
N ASP A 197 8.99 13.71 -7.64
CA ASP A 197 8.92 13.80 -6.17
C ASP A 197 8.83 12.39 -5.54
N PRO A 198 9.56 12.12 -4.46
CA PRO A 198 9.44 10.85 -3.75
C PRO A 198 8.09 10.74 -3.01
N ILE A 199 7.58 9.52 -2.87
CA ILE A 199 6.26 9.24 -2.23
C ILE A 199 6.16 9.85 -0.83
N VAL A 200 7.25 9.81 -0.04
CA VAL A 200 7.28 10.42 1.30
C VAL A 200 6.98 11.93 1.26
N LYS A 201 7.41 12.63 0.19
CA LYS A 201 7.08 14.05 0.01
C LYS A 201 5.59 14.27 -0.24
N TRP A 202 4.93 13.39 -1.02
CA TRP A 202 3.48 13.48 -1.25
C TRP A 202 2.70 13.36 0.07
N MET A 203 3.15 12.44 0.92
CA MET A 203 2.58 12.22 2.24
C MET A 203 2.85 13.39 3.18
N TRP A 204 4.06 13.96 3.12
CA TRP A 204 4.40 15.15 3.90
C TRP A 204 3.50 16.33 3.58
N GLU A 205 3.25 16.60 2.30
CA GLU A 205 2.31 17.63 1.85
C GLU A 205 0.90 17.41 2.43
N SER A 206 0.40 16.16 2.44
CA SER A 206 -0.87 15.81 3.08
C SER A 206 -0.83 16.04 4.59
N TYR A 207 0.25 15.63 5.25
CA TYR A 207 0.44 15.80 6.69
C TYR A 207 0.49 17.28 7.12
N GLU A 208 1.15 18.14 6.35
CA GLU A 208 1.18 19.59 6.62
C GLU A 208 -0.23 20.21 6.51
N ILE A 209 -1.02 19.77 5.51
CA ILE A 209 -2.40 20.21 5.37
C ILE A 209 -3.20 19.72 6.57
N THR A 210 -3.12 18.44 6.91
CA THR A 210 -3.79 17.84 8.07
C THR A 210 -3.48 18.59 9.36
N SER A 211 -2.21 18.93 9.60
CA SER A 211 -1.77 19.66 10.79
C SER A 211 -2.42 21.04 10.87
N ARG A 212 -2.56 21.74 9.74
CA ARG A 212 -3.25 23.04 9.66
C ARG A 212 -4.75 22.90 9.91
N LEU A 213 -5.38 21.85 9.36
CA LEU A 213 -6.81 21.59 9.56
C LEU A 213 -7.15 21.34 11.02
N TYR A 214 -6.32 20.58 11.73
CA TYR A 214 -6.52 20.38 13.16
C TYR A 214 -6.34 21.66 13.95
N ALA A 215 -5.30 22.45 13.67
CA ALA A 215 -5.10 23.74 14.33
C ALA A 215 -6.27 24.71 14.07
N GLU A 216 -6.82 24.72 12.86
CA GLU A 216 -8.01 25.51 12.52
C GLU A 216 -9.23 25.04 13.31
N VAL A 217 -9.53 23.74 13.26
CA VAL A 217 -10.68 23.15 13.95
C VAL A 217 -10.60 23.36 15.47
N ASP A 218 -9.41 23.26 16.07
CA ASP A 218 -9.22 23.47 17.52
C ASP A 218 -9.47 24.90 17.95
N THR A 219 -9.33 25.90 17.04
CA THR A 219 -9.56 27.32 17.30
C THR A 219 -10.95 27.81 16.87
N MET A 220 -11.75 26.99 16.21
CA MET A 220 -13.09 27.37 15.76
C MET A 220 -14.02 27.70 16.93
N SER A 221 -14.60 28.88 16.91
CA SER A 221 -15.66 29.29 17.84
C SER A 221 -16.99 28.57 17.60
N SER A 222 -17.21 28.07 16.39
CA SER A 222 -18.40 27.31 15.99
C SER A 222 -17.96 26.13 15.12
N ARG A 223 -18.59 24.99 15.32
CA ARG A 223 -18.44 23.79 14.47
C ARG A 223 -19.39 23.82 13.26
N SER A 224 -20.13 24.89 13.07
CA SER A 224 -21.00 25.11 11.91
C SER A 224 -20.23 25.94 10.86
N ILE A 225 -20.02 25.35 9.71
CA ILE A 225 -19.23 25.88 8.58
C ILE A 225 -20.05 25.81 7.28
N GLY A 226 -19.68 26.58 6.30
CA GLY A 226 -20.43 26.68 5.03
C GLY A 226 -19.56 27.19 3.89
N GLN A 227 -20.15 28.06 3.06
CA GLN A 227 -19.53 28.59 1.82
C GLN A 227 -18.15 29.22 2.04
N ASP A 228 -17.90 29.93 3.13
CA ASP A 228 -16.61 30.57 3.40
C ASP A 228 -15.53 29.52 3.61
N TYR A 229 -15.84 28.44 4.33
CA TYR A 229 -14.93 27.31 4.52
C TYR A 229 -14.63 26.62 3.17
N TYR A 230 -15.65 26.37 2.36
CA TYR A 230 -15.48 25.84 1.02
C TYR A 230 -14.55 26.72 0.17
N THR A 231 -14.82 28.03 0.12
CA THR A 231 -14.04 28.99 -0.67
C THR A 231 -12.56 29.01 -0.27
N ALA A 232 -12.28 28.92 1.03
CA ALA A 232 -10.92 28.89 1.56
C ALA A 232 -10.16 27.61 1.24
N HIS A 233 -10.84 26.44 1.23
CA HIS A 233 -10.19 25.13 1.17
C HIS A 233 -10.29 24.45 -0.19
N TRP A 234 -11.24 24.83 -1.04
CA TRP A 234 -11.39 24.26 -2.37
C TRP A 234 -10.10 24.31 -3.22
N PRO A 235 -9.31 25.41 -3.26
CA PRO A 235 -8.06 25.43 -4.02
C PRO A 235 -7.04 24.36 -3.56
N ILE A 236 -7.04 24.01 -2.27
CA ILE A 236 -6.17 22.98 -1.72
C ILE A 236 -6.59 21.61 -2.26
N ILE A 237 -7.89 21.30 -2.19
CA ILE A 237 -8.44 20.03 -2.69
C ILE A 237 -8.19 19.89 -4.18
N GLN A 238 -8.45 20.95 -4.96
CA GLN A 238 -8.20 20.99 -6.40
C GLN A 238 -6.75 20.65 -6.71
N GLN A 239 -5.80 21.29 -6.04
CA GLN A 239 -4.36 21.00 -6.22
C GLN A 239 -4.01 19.57 -5.84
N ARG A 240 -4.57 19.02 -4.76
CA ARG A 240 -4.28 17.65 -4.33
C ARG A 240 -4.83 16.60 -5.31
N LEU A 241 -6.00 16.82 -5.90
CA LEU A 241 -6.57 15.97 -6.95
C LEU A 241 -5.68 15.98 -8.20
N GLU A 242 -5.23 17.15 -8.64
CA GLU A 242 -4.33 17.32 -9.78
C GLU A 242 -2.98 16.62 -9.54
N GLN A 243 -2.35 16.88 -8.40
CA GLN A 243 -1.09 16.23 -8.01
C GLN A 243 -1.23 14.70 -7.95
N ALA A 244 -2.32 14.19 -7.39
CA ALA A 244 -2.59 12.76 -7.31
C ALA A 244 -2.66 12.11 -8.70
N GLY A 245 -3.41 12.70 -9.64
CA GLY A 245 -3.53 12.17 -10.99
C GLY A 245 -2.20 12.18 -11.74
N ILE A 246 -1.47 13.29 -11.70
CA ILE A 246 -0.17 13.45 -12.38
C ILE A 246 0.88 12.49 -11.78
N ARG A 247 0.90 12.34 -10.46
CA ARG A 247 1.82 11.43 -9.76
C ARG A 247 1.46 9.96 -9.99
N LEU A 248 0.17 9.62 -10.06
CA LEU A 248 -0.28 8.29 -10.47
C LEU A 248 0.21 7.95 -11.87
N ALA A 249 0.05 8.87 -12.83
CA ALA A 249 0.60 8.68 -14.17
C ALA A 249 2.13 8.50 -14.15
N GLY A 250 2.85 9.27 -13.33
CA GLY A 250 4.31 9.12 -13.15
C GLY A 250 4.69 7.72 -12.67
N VAL A 251 4.02 7.20 -11.66
CA VAL A 251 4.20 5.83 -11.16
C VAL A 251 3.96 4.81 -12.26
N LEU A 252 2.83 4.91 -12.96
CA LEU A 252 2.48 3.97 -14.03
C LEU A 252 3.44 4.07 -15.23
N ASN A 253 3.90 5.26 -15.57
CA ASN A 253 4.91 5.48 -16.62
C ASN A 253 6.24 4.78 -16.29
N VAL A 254 6.64 4.73 -15.02
CA VAL A 254 7.83 4.00 -14.57
C VAL A 254 7.58 2.48 -14.58
N LEU A 255 6.46 2.02 -14.02
CA LEU A 255 6.13 0.60 -13.91
C LEU A 255 6.00 -0.07 -15.30
N PHE A 256 5.41 0.63 -16.26
CA PHE A 256 5.16 0.12 -17.60
C PHE A 256 6.08 0.70 -18.68
N LYS A 257 7.28 1.20 -18.32
CA LYS A 257 8.22 1.81 -19.27
C LYS A 257 8.53 0.94 -20.50
N ASN A 258 8.45 -0.38 -20.37
CA ASN A 258 8.69 -1.35 -21.44
C ASN A 258 7.39 -1.85 -22.12
N GLY A 259 6.23 -1.22 -21.84
CA GLY A 259 4.91 -1.63 -22.34
C GLY A 259 4.25 -2.72 -21.50
N ALA A 260 3.53 -3.64 -22.15
CA ALA A 260 2.77 -4.70 -21.48
C ALA A 260 3.67 -5.56 -20.56
N VAL A 261 3.13 -5.94 -19.41
CA VAL A 261 3.82 -6.82 -18.46
C VAL A 261 3.71 -8.25 -18.95
N THR A 262 4.82 -8.83 -19.44
CA THR A 262 4.85 -10.24 -19.83
C THR A 262 4.56 -11.13 -18.62
N VAL A 263 3.38 -11.71 -18.60
CA VAL A 263 3.01 -12.79 -17.66
C VAL A 263 3.56 -14.08 -18.26
N GLY A 264 4.40 -14.81 -17.52
CA GLY A 264 4.79 -16.15 -17.91
C GLY A 264 3.51 -16.99 -18.14
N ALA A 265 3.36 -17.55 -19.34
CA ALA A 265 2.18 -18.31 -19.70
C ALA A 265 2.02 -19.50 -18.75
N SER A 266 1.09 -19.38 -17.80
CA SER A 266 0.58 -20.54 -17.06
C SER A 266 -0.25 -21.35 -18.05
N ARG A 267 0.27 -22.51 -18.47
CA ARG A 267 -0.43 -23.48 -19.27
C ARG A 267 -1.65 -23.95 -18.48
N ALA A 268 -2.84 -23.52 -18.89
CA ALA A 268 -4.07 -24.18 -18.48
C ALA A 268 -4.02 -25.63 -19.00
N ALA A 269 -3.97 -26.58 -18.08
CA ALA A 269 -4.13 -28.01 -18.38
C ALA A 269 -5.60 -28.27 -18.71
N GLY A 270 -5.95 -28.27 -19.99
CA GLY A 270 -7.19 -28.83 -20.52
C GLY A 270 -6.93 -30.27 -21.00
N ALA A 271 -7.75 -31.19 -20.54
CA ALA A 271 -7.70 -32.62 -20.81
C ALA A 271 -7.92 -32.95 -22.32
N GLY A 272 -7.25 -33.96 -22.82
CA GLY A 272 -7.59 -34.61 -24.08
C GLY A 272 -6.46 -35.39 -24.76
N GLU A 273 -6.43 -36.67 -24.50
CA GLU A 273 -6.04 -37.80 -25.39
C GLU A 273 -4.59 -38.03 -25.86
N LEU A 274 -4.19 -39.24 -25.56
CA LEU A 274 -3.04 -40.03 -25.99
C LEU A 274 -2.85 -40.09 -27.52
N GLN A 275 -1.58 -40.01 -27.94
CA GLN A 275 -1.01 -41.05 -28.80
C GLN A 275 0.51 -40.95 -28.94
N SER A 276 1.10 -42.11 -29.07
CA SER A 276 2.46 -42.56 -28.91
C SER A 276 3.50 -42.13 -29.96
N ALA A 277 4.73 -42.23 -29.53
CA ALA A 277 5.94 -42.69 -30.23
C ALA A 277 6.98 -41.60 -30.64
N GLY A 278 8.22 -41.86 -30.19
CA GLY A 278 9.41 -41.35 -30.87
C GLY A 278 10.50 -40.79 -29.92
N ALA A 279 11.39 -41.69 -29.45
CA ALA A 279 12.58 -41.30 -28.71
C ALA A 279 13.57 -40.49 -29.55
N SER A 280 14.16 -39.46 -28.98
CA SER A 280 15.58 -39.18 -29.16
C SER A 280 16.11 -38.27 -28.03
N GLN A 281 17.22 -38.72 -27.48
CA GLN A 281 17.98 -38.10 -26.41
C GLN A 281 18.61 -36.79 -26.82
N SER A 282 18.51 -35.75 -25.97
CA SER A 282 19.61 -34.82 -25.82
C SER A 282 19.59 -34.25 -24.39
N ALA A 283 20.72 -34.37 -23.74
CA ALA A 283 20.99 -33.99 -22.37
C ALA A 283 20.84 -32.47 -22.18
N GLY A 284 20.00 -32.09 -21.22
CA GLY A 284 19.91 -30.72 -20.71
C GLY A 284 20.09 -30.77 -19.20
N ALA A 285 21.17 -30.18 -18.72
CA ALA A 285 21.63 -30.20 -17.34
C ALA A 285 20.55 -29.72 -16.38
N SER A 286 20.14 -30.57 -15.45
CA SER A 286 19.48 -30.18 -14.22
C SER A 286 20.45 -29.38 -13.37
N GLN A 287 20.17 -28.07 -13.19
CA GLN A 287 20.83 -27.32 -12.13
C GLN A 287 20.39 -27.90 -10.79
N SER A 288 21.28 -28.72 -10.21
CA SER A 288 21.27 -29.11 -8.81
C SER A 288 21.21 -27.81 -7.99
N ALA A 289 20.19 -27.71 -7.14
CA ALA A 289 20.15 -26.65 -6.13
C ALA A 289 21.40 -26.79 -5.26
N ALA A 290 22.29 -25.79 -5.31
CA ALA A 290 23.49 -25.79 -4.48
C ALA A 290 23.08 -25.90 -3.01
N ALA A 291 23.79 -26.70 -2.21
CA ALA A 291 23.56 -26.79 -0.78
C ALA A 291 23.66 -25.40 -0.14
N PRO A 292 22.77 -25.07 0.84
CA PRO A 292 22.74 -23.73 1.42
C PRO A 292 24.08 -23.40 2.09
N THR A 293 24.61 -22.22 1.79
CA THR A 293 25.91 -21.74 2.30
C THR A 293 25.79 -21.32 3.76
N ARG A 294 26.71 -21.77 4.60
CA ARG A 294 26.76 -21.30 6.00
C ARG A 294 27.45 -19.94 6.06
N ILE A 295 26.80 -18.96 6.69
CA ILE A 295 27.31 -17.57 6.80
C ILE A 295 27.27 -17.09 8.26
N ASP A 296 28.08 -16.08 8.56
CA ASP A 296 27.96 -15.31 9.83
C ASP A 296 26.72 -14.39 9.74
N ILE A 297 25.99 -14.26 10.84
CA ILE A 297 24.82 -13.39 10.91
C ILE A 297 25.15 -11.91 10.59
N LYS A 298 26.38 -11.47 10.88
CA LYS A 298 26.84 -10.10 10.58
C LYS A 298 26.91 -9.82 9.09
N ASP A 299 27.14 -10.86 8.30
CA ASP A 299 27.26 -10.75 6.84
C ASP A 299 25.93 -11.00 6.12
N ALA A 300 24.85 -11.29 6.87
CA ALA A 300 23.56 -11.67 6.32
C ALA A 300 23.01 -10.67 5.27
N ALA A 301 23.20 -9.36 5.47
CA ALA A 301 22.73 -8.35 4.53
C ALA A 301 23.44 -8.42 3.15
N SER A 302 24.68 -8.89 3.09
CA SER A 302 25.44 -9.04 1.83
C SER A 302 25.03 -10.28 1.02
N HIS A 303 24.33 -11.25 1.67
CA HIS A 303 23.83 -12.47 1.06
C HIS A 303 22.35 -12.41 0.67
N ALA A 304 21.85 -11.19 0.37
CA ALA A 304 20.48 -10.99 -0.06
C ALA A 304 20.14 -11.84 -1.31
N ASN A 305 18.99 -12.50 -1.27
CA ASN A 305 18.51 -13.43 -2.29
C ASN A 305 19.23 -14.80 -2.37
N GLU A 306 20.19 -15.09 -1.50
CA GLU A 306 20.87 -16.37 -1.42
C GLU A 306 20.18 -17.31 -0.40
N ASN A 307 20.28 -18.62 -0.63
CA ASN A 307 19.80 -19.64 0.31
C ASN A 307 20.94 -20.01 1.25
N VAL A 308 20.79 -19.70 2.53
CA VAL A 308 21.86 -19.77 3.52
C VAL A 308 21.46 -20.56 4.76
N VAL A 309 22.48 -20.89 5.58
CA VAL A 309 22.33 -21.38 6.95
C VAL A 309 22.97 -20.36 7.89
N VAL A 310 22.19 -19.85 8.84
CA VAL A 310 22.66 -18.91 9.88
C VAL A 310 22.44 -19.53 11.25
N SER A 311 23.45 -19.45 12.13
CA SER A 311 23.33 -19.83 13.54
C SER A 311 23.48 -18.60 14.41
N ALA A 312 22.49 -18.31 15.29
CA ALA A 312 22.54 -17.18 16.19
C ALA A 312 21.62 -17.33 17.41
N LYS A 313 21.93 -16.58 18.46
CA LYS A 313 21.10 -16.50 19.65
C LYS A 313 19.85 -15.66 19.39
N VAL A 314 18.72 -16.13 19.91
CA VAL A 314 17.44 -15.40 19.93
C VAL A 314 17.42 -14.44 21.13
N TYR A 315 17.03 -13.19 20.88
CA TYR A 315 16.92 -12.12 21.88
C TYR A 315 15.49 -11.61 22.05
N GLY A 316 14.52 -12.49 21.88
CA GLY A 316 13.11 -12.19 22.02
C GLY A 316 12.33 -12.38 20.72
N TYR A 317 11.02 -12.38 20.87
CA TYR A 317 10.09 -12.49 19.76
C TYR A 317 8.87 -11.58 19.96
N LYS A 318 8.21 -11.20 18.86
CA LYS A 318 6.96 -10.44 18.87
C LYS A 318 5.91 -11.19 18.06
N ALA A 319 4.86 -11.66 18.72
CA ALA A 319 3.72 -12.25 18.05
C ALA A 319 2.87 -11.16 17.41
N LEU A 320 2.49 -11.35 16.15
CA LEU A 320 1.60 -10.53 15.35
C LEU A 320 0.51 -11.43 14.78
N GLU A 321 -0.56 -10.83 14.26
CA GLU A 321 -1.62 -11.61 13.62
C GLU A 321 -1.08 -12.34 12.38
N GLY A 322 -1.13 -13.67 12.40
CA GLY A 322 -0.68 -14.54 11.29
C GLY A 322 0.84 -14.72 11.14
N MET A 323 1.68 -14.11 12.02
CA MET A 323 3.13 -14.30 12.02
C MET A 323 3.77 -14.03 13.38
N THR A 324 5.02 -14.46 13.56
CA THR A 324 5.84 -14.07 14.70
C THR A 324 7.23 -13.66 14.23
N LEU A 325 7.69 -12.51 14.70
CA LEU A 325 9.04 -12.01 14.44
C LEU A 325 9.97 -12.47 15.54
N VAL A 326 11.10 -13.08 15.19
CA VAL A 326 12.12 -13.58 16.12
C VAL A 326 13.42 -12.82 15.87
N ASN A 327 13.95 -12.14 16.89
CA ASN A 327 15.12 -11.29 16.77
C ASN A 327 16.39 -12.09 17.02
N LEU A 328 17.31 -12.08 16.06
CA LEU A 328 18.59 -12.78 16.13
C LEU A 328 19.76 -11.80 16.27
N GLY A 329 20.75 -12.20 17.06
CA GLY A 329 22.02 -11.49 17.24
C GLY A 329 21.99 -10.34 18.24
N ALA A 330 20.85 -9.67 18.41
CA ALA A 330 20.57 -8.68 19.44
C ALA A 330 19.06 -8.51 19.64
N ALA A 331 18.67 -7.80 20.71
CA ALA A 331 17.27 -7.43 20.94
C ALA A 331 16.82 -6.33 19.97
N TYR A 332 15.50 -6.23 19.71
CA TYR A 332 14.94 -5.11 18.96
C TYR A 332 15.21 -3.77 19.69
N PRO A 333 15.59 -2.69 18.99
CA PRO A 333 15.68 -2.52 17.53
C PRO A 333 17.04 -2.87 16.89
N ASP A 334 17.99 -3.41 17.67
CA ASP A 334 19.38 -3.60 17.26
C ASP A 334 19.68 -5.00 16.71
N GLN A 335 18.62 -5.82 16.46
CA GLN A 335 18.78 -7.16 15.88
C GLN A 335 19.54 -7.14 14.56
N LEU A 336 20.46 -8.11 14.41
CA LEU A 336 21.25 -8.27 13.19
C LEU A 336 20.44 -8.92 12.06
N MET A 337 19.47 -9.77 12.40
CA MET A 337 18.58 -10.43 11.45
C MET A 337 17.24 -10.74 12.12
N THR A 338 16.16 -10.81 11.35
CA THR A 338 14.85 -11.26 11.80
C THR A 338 14.48 -12.59 11.16
N VAL A 339 13.96 -13.53 11.94
CA VAL A 339 13.26 -14.71 11.40
C VAL A 339 11.76 -14.48 11.50
N VAL A 340 11.08 -14.53 10.35
CA VAL A 340 9.64 -14.32 10.24
C VAL A 340 8.97 -15.69 10.20
N LEU A 341 8.37 -16.11 11.31
CA LEU A 341 7.63 -17.36 11.39
C LEU A 341 6.21 -17.17 10.85
N ARG A 342 5.76 -18.05 9.97
CA ARG A 342 4.40 -18.07 9.41
C ARG A 342 3.83 -19.48 9.41
N GLY A 343 2.50 -19.60 9.34
CA GLY A 343 1.83 -20.91 9.32
C GLY A 343 2.22 -21.75 10.52
N ASP A 344 2.56 -23.02 10.30
CA ASP A 344 2.89 -24.00 11.36
C ASP A 344 4.12 -23.61 12.18
N ALA A 345 5.03 -22.81 11.62
CA ALA A 345 6.23 -22.35 12.32
C ALA A 345 5.92 -21.35 13.45
N VAL A 346 4.77 -20.69 13.46
CA VAL A 346 4.38 -19.76 14.55
C VAL A 346 4.35 -20.46 15.91
N ALA A 347 3.93 -21.73 15.95
CA ALA A 347 3.77 -22.49 17.20
C ALA A 347 5.08 -22.71 17.97
N ILE A 348 6.25 -22.67 17.31
CA ILE A 348 7.54 -22.91 17.97
C ILE A 348 8.15 -21.65 18.59
N ALA A 349 7.61 -20.45 18.32
CA ALA A 349 8.21 -19.16 18.70
C ALA A 349 8.58 -19.05 20.18
N ALA A 350 7.63 -19.37 21.07
CA ALA A 350 7.84 -19.28 22.52
C ALA A 350 8.98 -20.17 23.01
N GLY A 351 9.18 -21.30 22.34
CA GLY A 351 10.27 -22.22 22.67
C GLY A 351 11.64 -21.74 22.17
N LEU A 352 11.73 -20.73 21.32
CA LEU A 352 13.00 -20.28 20.74
C LEU A 352 13.66 -19.18 21.58
N ASP A 353 12.93 -18.50 22.48
CA ASP A 353 13.44 -17.36 23.24
C ASP A 353 14.66 -17.73 24.10
N GLY A 354 15.71 -16.94 23.99
CA GLY A 354 17.00 -17.15 24.67
C GLY A 354 17.86 -18.31 24.13
N ALA A 355 17.32 -19.14 23.22
CA ALA A 355 18.05 -20.26 22.63
C ALA A 355 18.98 -19.80 21.49
N THR A 356 20.05 -20.57 21.24
CA THR A 356 20.77 -20.48 19.96
C THR A 356 20.08 -21.38 18.97
N ILE A 357 19.75 -20.82 17.80
CA ILE A 357 19.07 -21.54 16.73
C ILE A 357 19.89 -21.53 15.44
N ARG A 358 19.73 -22.57 14.66
CA ARG A 358 20.16 -22.61 13.27
C ARG A 358 18.92 -22.51 12.39
N VAL A 359 18.92 -21.52 11.51
CA VAL A 359 17.86 -21.33 10.53
C VAL A 359 18.41 -21.49 9.12
N THR A 360 17.66 -22.20 8.27
CA THR A 360 17.99 -22.37 6.85
C THR A 360 16.92 -21.69 6.02
N GLY A 361 17.32 -20.87 5.05
CA GLY A 361 16.37 -20.23 4.17
C GLY A 361 16.98 -19.15 3.28
N LYS A 362 16.15 -18.60 2.43
CA LYS A 362 16.54 -17.48 1.56
C LYS A 362 16.53 -16.19 2.36
N ILE A 363 17.63 -15.42 2.27
CA ILE A 363 17.66 -14.08 2.84
C ILE A 363 16.90 -13.13 1.94
N GLU A 364 15.97 -12.41 2.54
CA GLU A 364 15.28 -11.27 1.94
C GLU A 364 15.68 -10.00 2.70
N LEU A 365 15.75 -8.85 2.02
CA LEU A 365 15.98 -7.58 2.70
C LEU A 365 14.66 -6.88 2.92
N TYR A 366 14.23 -6.82 4.14
CA TYR A 366 13.10 -6.00 4.54
C TYR A 366 13.61 -4.67 5.10
N ARG A 367 13.39 -3.58 4.37
CA ARG A 367 13.88 -2.23 4.73
C ARG A 367 15.39 -2.17 4.99
N GLY A 368 16.15 -2.91 4.19
CA GLY A 368 17.61 -2.98 4.31
C GLY A 368 18.12 -3.88 5.44
N LYS A 369 17.23 -4.48 6.26
CA LYS A 369 17.59 -5.48 7.28
C LYS A 369 17.35 -6.89 6.75
N PRO A 370 18.28 -7.83 6.97
CA PRO A 370 18.11 -9.19 6.50
C PRO A 370 17.05 -9.95 7.30
N GLU A 371 16.21 -10.69 6.59
CA GLU A 371 15.23 -11.60 7.20
C GLU A 371 15.15 -12.93 6.45
N ILE A 372 14.71 -13.97 7.15
CA ILE A 372 14.38 -15.28 6.58
C ILE A 372 12.93 -15.60 6.96
N VAL A 373 12.08 -15.83 5.94
CA VAL A 373 10.70 -16.27 6.15
C VAL A 373 10.66 -17.78 6.29
N VAL A 374 10.17 -18.27 7.42
CA VAL A 374 10.05 -19.70 7.75
C VAL A 374 8.59 -20.10 7.88
N LYS A 375 8.14 -21.02 7.05
CA LYS A 375 6.79 -21.61 7.10
C LYS A 375 6.78 -23.03 7.67
N ASP A 376 7.85 -23.80 7.45
CA ASP A 376 8.03 -25.16 7.99
C ASP A 376 8.95 -25.10 9.23
N PRO A 377 8.47 -25.54 10.40
CA PRO A 377 9.29 -25.59 11.63
C PRO A 377 10.62 -26.35 11.48
N LYS A 378 10.72 -27.29 10.55
CA LYS A 378 11.93 -28.06 10.28
C LYS A 378 13.11 -27.26 9.74
N MET A 379 12.82 -26.01 9.23
CA MET A 379 13.87 -25.08 8.79
C MET A 379 14.62 -24.46 9.96
N ILE A 380 14.18 -24.67 11.21
CA ILE A 380 14.81 -24.20 12.44
C ILE A 380 15.18 -25.39 13.33
N THR A 381 16.42 -25.42 13.78
CA THR A 381 16.90 -26.37 14.80
C THR A 381 17.54 -25.58 15.95
N LYS A 382 17.28 -26.02 17.20
CA LYS A 382 18.00 -25.50 18.37
C LYS A 382 19.38 -26.16 18.43
N GLU A 383 20.40 -25.38 18.78
CA GLU A 383 21.76 -25.83 19.03
C GLU A 383 22.03 -25.96 20.52
#